data_dc62cd1e23a1ac4aecea65869d0bd1bb
#
_entry.id   dc62cd1e23a1ac4aecea65869d0bd1bb
#
_cell.length_a   1.000
_cell.length_b   1.000
_cell.length_c   1.000
_cell.angle_alpha   90.00
_cell.angle_beta   90.00
_cell.angle_gamma   90.00
#
_symmetry.space_group_name_H-M   'P 1'
#
loop_
_entity.id
_entity.type
_entity.pdbx_description
1 polymer ?
#
loop_
_entity_poly.entity_id
_entity_poly.type
_entity_poly.pdbx_seq_one_letter_code
_entity_poly.pdbx_strand_id
1 'polypeptide(L)'
;MEYRIEKDTMGEVKVPADKLWGAQTERSRNNFKIGAVASMPLEIIYGFAYLKKAAAFTNCELGVLPIEKRDLIAQVCDEILEGKHDDQFPLVIWQTGSGTQSNMNVNEVIANRAQQIAGKKIGDGDPVISANDDVNKSQSSNDTFPTGMHIAIYKKVVENTIRGVIQLRNTLHKKANDYKNVVKIGRTHLMDATPITLGQEISGYVAQLDYGLKALENTLPHLSELALGGTAVGTGLNTPKGYSKRVAEFIAKFTDLPFITAPNKFEALAAHDALVETHGALKQLAVSLNKIANDIRMMASGPRSGIGEIIIPANEPGSSIMPGKVNPTQCEALTMVCAQVIGNDVAVTVGGTQGHYELNVFKPMMAANLLQSAQLLGDACKSFDEHCAQGIEPNLDVIKHLLNNSLMLVTALNTKIGYYKAAEIANTAHKNGTTLKEEAINLGYVTAEEYDEWVKPEDMVGGLK
;
A
#
# COMPACT_ATOMS: atom_id res chain seq x y z
N MET A 1 -38.18 2.19 16.86
CA MET A 1 -36.78 2.10 17.36
C MET A 1 -36.83 2.66 18.77
N GLU A 2 -36.41 1.89 19.76
CA GLU A 2 -36.33 2.35 21.15
C GLU A 2 -35.07 3.18 21.35
N TYR A 3 -35.14 4.19 22.24
CA TYR A 3 -34.02 5.08 22.54
C TYR A 3 -33.78 5.09 24.04
N ARG A 4 -32.54 5.21 24.46
CA ARG A 4 -32.17 5.55 25.82
C ARG A 4 -31.66 6.99 25.87
N ILE A 5 -31.72 7.62 27.03
CA ILE A 5 -31.16 8.94 27.26
C ILE A 5 -29.76 8.77 27.86
N GLU A 6 -28.76 9.32 27.18
CA GLU A 6 -27.40 9.48 27.72
C GLU A 6 -27.06 10.95 27.88
N LYS A 7 -26.02 11.25 28.64
CA LYS A 7 -25.62 12.63 28.94
C LYS A 7 -24.13 12.80 28.77
N ASP A 8 -23.74 13.90 28.16
CA ASP A 8 -22.38 14.41 28.13
C ASP A 8 -22.31 15.83 28.71
N THR A 9 -21.16 16.49 28.57
CA THR A 9 -20.96 17.86 29.09
C THR A 9 -21.84 18.93 28.41
N MET A 10 -22.46 18.61 27.28
CA MET A 10 -23.39 19.49 26.54
C MET A 10 -24.86 19.20 26.83
N GLY A 11 -25.18 18.18 27.66
CA GLY A 11 -26.55 17.80 28.05
C GLY A 11 -26.99 16.44 27.52
N GLU A 12 -28.30 16.22 27.51
CA GLU A 12 -28.91 14.95 27.16
C GLU A 12 -28.90 14.68 25.65
N VAL A 13 -28.73 13.40 25.28
CA VAL A 13 -28.78 12.89 23.92
C VAL A 13 -29.60 11.60 23.87
N LYS A 14 -30.45 11.46 22.85
CA LYS A 14 -31.16 10.22 22.54
C LYS A 14 -30.26 9.31 21.73
N VAL A 15 -29.90 8.15 22.28
CA VAL A 15 -29.08 7.13 21.64
C VAL A 15 -29.96 5.90 21.38
N PRO A 16 -29.86 5.21 20.22
CA PRO A 16 -30.61 3.95 20.01
C PRO A 16 -30.29 2.94 21.10
N ALA A 17 -31.34 2.34 21.67
CA ALA A 17 -31.21 1.52 22.89
C ALA A 17 -30.39 0.23 22.69
N ASP A 18 -30.36 -0.29 21.45
CA ASP A 18 -29.60 -1.48 21.02
C ASP A 18 -28.12 -1.26 20.75
N LYS A 19 -27.66 0.01 20.72
CA LYS A 19 -26.31 0.33 20.36
C LYS A 19 -25.38 0.52 21.56
N LEU A 20 -24.11 0.13 21.38
CA LEU A 20 -23.09 0.26 22.44
C LEU A 20 -22.44 1.65 22.48
N TRP A 21 -22.51 2.44 21.41
CA TRP A 21 -21.98 3.81 21.46
C TRP A 21 -22.85 4.72 22.36
N GLY A 22 -22.26 5.82 22.79
CA GLY A 22 -22.89 6.74 23.72
C GLY A 22 -23.18 8.12 23.13
N ALA A 23 -23.30 9.10 24.03
CA ALA A 23 -23.73 10.46 23.72
C ALA A 23 -22.81 11.20 22.75
N GLN A 24 -21.47 11.11 22.93
CA GLN A 24 -20.51 11.83 22.08
C GLN A 24 -20.50 11.28 20.65
N THR A 25 -20.57 9.95 20.49
CA THR A 25 -20.69 9.32 19.17
C THR A 25 -21.99 9.71 18.48
N GLU A 26 -23.11 9.72 19.19
CA GLU A 26 -24.40 10.10 18.60
C GLU A 26 -24.43 11.58 18.16
N ARG A 27 -23.80 12.47 18.93
CA ARG A 27 -23.64 13.87 18.48
C ARG A 27 -22.81 13.95 17.19
N SER A 28 -21.71 13.22 17.11
CA SER A 28 -20.85 13.19 15.92
C SER A 28 -21.60 12.70 14.68
N ARG A 29 -22.40 11.60 14.82
CA ARG A 29 -23.25 11.09 13.75
C ARG A 29 -24.26 12.11 13.23
N ASN A 30 -24.78 12.93 14.14
CA ASN A 30 -25.75 13.98 13.78
C ASN A 30 -25.06 15.23 13.19
N ASN A 31 -23.86 15.56 13.63
CA ASN A 31 -23.11 16.74 13.21
C ASN A 31 -22.43 16.57 11.86
N PHE A 32 -21.85 15.40 11.58
CA PHE A 32 -21.05 15.14 10.38
C PHE A 32 -21.75 14.16 9.43
N LYS A 33 -22.55 14.70 8.51
CA LYS A 33 -23.24 13.93 7.44
C LYS A 33 -22.53 14.13 6.12
N ILE A 34 -21.24 13.75 6.05
CA ILE A 34 -20.36 13.98 4.91
C ILE A 34 -19.83 12.63 4.43
N GLY A 35 -20.08 12.31 3.15
CA GLY A 35 -19.63 11.07 2.53
C GLY A 35 -20.40 9.83 2.98
N ALA A 36 -19.78 8.67 2.84
CA ALA A 36 -20.39 7.40 3.22
C ALA A 36 -20.44 7.23 4.74
N VAL A 37 -21.55 6.69 5.24
CA VAL A 37 -21.72 6.32 6.66
C VAL A 37 -20.71 5.23 7.01
N ALA A 38 -20.23 5.24 8.27
CA ALA A 38 -19.24 4.29 8.78
C ALA A 38 -17.97 4.20 7.88
N SER A 39 -17.54 5.34 7.36
CA SER A 39 -16.36 5.40 6.48
C SER A 39 -15.03 5.45 7.22
N MET A 40 -15.02 5.57 8.57
CA MET A 40 -13.78 5.42 9.35
C MET A 40 -13.29 3.98 9.21
N PRO A 41 -12.03 3.76 8.75
CA PRO A 41 -11.50 2.41 8.57
C PRO A 41 -11.51 1.62 9.89
N LEU A 42 -11.98 0.38 9.86
CA LEU A 42 -11.99 -0.50 11.03
C LEU A 42 -10.58 -0.81 11.55
N GLU A 43 -9.58 -0.77 10.69
CA GLU A 43 -8.18 -0.89 11.09
C GLU A 43 -7.76 0.15 12.13
N ILE A 44 -8.31 1.37 12.05
CA ILE A 44 -8.08 2.42 13.06
C ILE A 44 -8.74 2.00 14.38
N ILE A 45 -9.95 1.44 14.34
CA ILE A 45 -10.66 0.95 15.53
C ILE A 45 -9.88 -0.19 16.19
N TYR A 46 -9.35 -1.12 15.40
CA TYR A 46 -8.50 -2.19 15.92
C TYR A 46 -7.18 -1.63 16.50
N GLY A 47 -6.60 -0.61 15.87
CA GLY A 47 -5.48 0.15 16.43
C GLY A 47 -5.81 0.75 17.81
N PHE A 48 -7.00 1.34 17.95
CA PHE A 48 -7.51 1.79 19.26
C PHE A 48 -7.69 0.64 20.25
N ALA A 49 -8.22 -0.50 19.84
CA ALA A 49 -8.40 -1.64 20.74
C ALA A 49 -7.06 -2.11 21.33
N TYR A 50 -6.00 -2.21 20.51
CA TYR A 50 -4.65 -2.52 21.00
C TYR A 50 -4.15 -1.49 22.01
N LEU A 51 -4.26 -0.20 21.69
CA LEU A 51 -3.76 0.84 22.60
C LEU A 51 -4.58 0.95 23.89
N LYS A 52 -5.92 0.78 23.84
CA LYS A 52 -6.77 0.82 25.04
C LYS A 52 -6.50 -0.35 25.97
N LYS A 53 -6.32 -1.55 25.42
CA LYS A 53 -5.85 -2.71 26.18
C LYS A 53 -4.49 -2.44 26.83
N ALA A 54 -3.52 -1.95 26.09
CA ALA A 54 -2.19 -1.62 26.58
C ALA A 54 -2.22 -0.53 27.66
N ALA A 55 -3.05 0.51 27.48
CA ALA A 55 -3.23 1.58 28.45
C ALA A 55 -3.85 1.06 29.76
N ALA A 56 -4.84 0.16 29.68
CA ALA A 56 -5.45 -0.46 30.86
C ALA A 56 -4.42 -1.28 31.65
N PHE A 57 -3.61 -2.10 30.97
CA PHE A 57 -2.53 -2.87 31.61
C PHE A 57 -1.50 -1.96 32.24
N THR A 58 -1.08 -0.91 31.54
CA THR A 58 -0.07 0.06 32.04
C THR A 58 -0.59 0.81 33.26
N ASN A 59 -1.82 1.34 33.20
CA ASN A 59 -2.42 2.06 34.32
C ASN A 59 -2.63 1.18 35.55
N CYS A 60 -2.96 -0.11 35.33
CA CYS A 60 -3.07 -1.08 36.42
C CYS A 60 -1.70 -1.37 37.05
N GLU A 61 -0.68 -1.63 36.25
CA GLU A 61 0.69 -1.88 36.75
C GLU A 61 1.28 -0.67 37.49
N LEU A 62 0.94 0.54 37.05
CA LEU A 62 1.35 1.80 37.70
C LEU A 62 0.43 2.23 38.85
N GLY A 63 -0.53 1.39 39.25
CA GLY A 63 -1.36 1.55 40.43
C GLY A 63 -2.48 2.60 40.34
N VAL A 64 -2.84 3.05 39.12
CA VAL A 64 -3.88 4.07 38.92
C VAL A 64 -5.18 3.54 38.33
N LEU A 65 -5.26 2.24 38.01
CA LEU A 65 -6.46 1.56 37.56
C LEU A 65 -6.63 0.21 38.29
N PRO A 66 -7.78 -0.11 38.91
CA PRO A 66 -8.01 -1.42 39.53
C PRO A 66 -7.94 -2.57 38.53
N ILE A 67 -7.54 -3.75 39.04
CA ILE A 67 -7.35 -4.95 38.20
C ILE A 67 -8.65 -5.42 37.54
N GLU A 68 -9.78 -5.31 38.24
CA GLU A 68 -11.09 -5.70 37.74
C GLU A 68 -11.52 -4.84 36.55
N LYS A 69 -11.21 -3.54 36.58
CA LYS A 69 -11.48 -2.64 35.48
C LYS A 69 -10.55 -2.89 34.28
N ARG A 70 -9.26 -3.16 34.56
CA ARG A 70 -8.30 -3.57 33.53
C ARG A 70 -8.81 -4.79 32.77
N ASP A 71 -9.26 -5.82 33.48
CA ASP A 71 -9.68 -7.10 32.90
C ASP A 71 -10.93 -6.94 32.05
N LEU A 72 -11.92 -6.14 32.48
CA LEU A 72 -13.10 -5.85 31.69
C LEU A 72 -12.75 -5.03 30.42
N ILE A 73 -11.90 -4.01 30.52
CA ILE A 73 -11.44 -3.25 29.36
C ILE A 73 -10.73 -4.17 28.37
N ALA A 74 -9.82 -5.01 28.86
CA ALA A 74 -9.07 -5.94 28.02
C ALA A 74 -9.98 -6.94 27.30
N GLN A 75 -10.96 -7.51 28.01
CA GLN A 75 -11.93 -8.43 27.42
C GLN A 75 -12.71 -7.79 26.27
N VAL A 76 -13.21 -6.56 26.44
CA VAL A 76 -13.94 -5.87 25.38
C VAL A 76 -13.05 -5.51 24.21
N CYS A 77 -11.79 -5.10 24.48
CA CYS A 77 -10.81 -4.87 23.41
C CYS A 77 -10.56 -6.14 22.57
N ASP A 78 -10.48 -7.30 23.21
CA ASP A 78 -10.34 -8.58 22.51
C ASP A 78 -11.58 -8.90 21.67
N GLU A 79 -12.80 -8.65 22.19
CA GLU A 79 -14.04 -8.78 21.40
C GLU A 79 -14.04 -7.85 20.16
N ILE A 80 -13.53 -6.62 20.28
CA ILE A 80 -13.38 -5.68 19.16
C ILE A 80 -12.37 -6.22 18.13
N LEU A 81 -11.23 -6.71 18.57
CA LEU A 81 -10.18 -7.27 17.70
C LEU A 81 -10.65 -8.52 16.95
N GLU A 82 -11.62 -9.26 17.51
CA GLU A 82 -12.29 -10.39 16.86
C GLU A 82 -13.40 -9.98 15.89
N GLY A 83 -13.66 -8.67 15.71
CA GLY A 83 -14.70 -8.14 14.83
C GLY A 83 -16.13 -8.27 15.34
N LYS A 84 -16.34 -8.62 16.63
CA LYS A 84 -17.67 -8.86 17.19
C LYS A 84 -18.55 -7.61 17.29
N HIS A 85 -17.95 -6.42 17.17
CA HIS A 85 -18.62 -5.13 17.40
C HIS A 85 -18.42 -4.15 16.25
N ASP A 86 -18.09 -4.59 15.03
CA ASP A 86 -17.77 -3.72 13.90
C ASP A 86 -18.90 -2.76 13.54
N ASP A 87 -20.16 -3.16 13.74
CA ASP A 87 -21.36 -2.34 13.53
C ASP A 87 -21.56 -1.24 14.58
N GLN A 88 -20.72 -1.18 15.62
CA GLN A 88 -20.77 -0.19 16.69
C GLN A 88 -19.87 1.04 16.42
N PHE A 89 -19.24 1.13 15.25
CA PHE A 89 -18.33 2.23 14.86
C PHE A 89 -18.88 2.97 13.63
N PRO A 90 -19.94 3.77 13.78
CA PRO A 90 -20.69 4.35 12.66
C PRO A 90 -20.10 5.66 12.13
N LEU A 91 -18.97 6.12 12.65
CA LEU A 91 -18.45 7.44 12.34
C LEU A 91 -17.82 7.53 10.95
N VAL A 92 -17.76 8.76 10.45
CA VAL A 92 -17.20 9.07 9.13
C VAL A 92 -15.77 9.60 9.28
N ILE A 93 -14.99 9.53 8.18
CA ILE A 93 -13.64 10.14 8.11
C ILE A 93 -13.71 11.65 8.33
N TRP A 94 -14.75 12.30 7.80
CA TRP A 94 -14.97 13.74 7.81
C TRP A 94 -15.56 14.20 9.14
N GLN A 95 -14.77 14.10 10.20
CA GLN A 95 -15.08 14.48 11.57
C GLN A 95 -14.05 15.50 12.08
N THR A 96 -14.00 15.76 13.39
CA THR A 96 -12.93 16.59 13.95
C THR A 96 -11.56 16.00 13.59
N GLY A 97 -10.66 16.85 13.14
CA GLY A 97 -9.37 16.43 12.63
C GLY A 97 -8.40 15.87 13.68
N SER A 98 -8.70 16.07 14.98
CA SER A 98 -8.00 15.42 16.08
C SER A 98 -8.38 13.94 16.26
N GLY A 99 -9.53 13.51 15.72
CA GLY A 99 -10.07 12.18 15.88
C GLY A 99 -10.74 11.92 17.23
N THR A 100 -11.11 12.97 17.97
CA THR A 100 -11.71 12.87 19.30
C THR A 100 -12.98 12.01 19.30
N GLN A 101 -13.83 12.15 18.28
CA GLN A 101 -15.07 11.38 18.24
C GLN A 101 -14.81 9.88 18.04
N SER A 102 -13.82 9.50 17.23
CA SER A 102 -13.44 8.08 17.10
C SER A 102 -12.83 7.52 18.40
N ASN A 103 -12.00 8.31 19.11
CA ASN A 103 -11.49 7.92 20.41
C ASN A 103 -12.64 7.70 21.41
N MET A 104 -13.61 8.62 21.44
CA MET A 104 -14.76 8.51 22.35
C MET A 104 -15.70 7.38 21.93
N ASN A 105 -15.90 7.14 20.65
CA ASN A 105 -16.68 5.99 20.17
C ASN A 105 -16.12 4.67 20.73
N VAL A 106 -14.81 4.46 20.65
CA VAL A 106 -14.18 3.26 21.22
C VAL A 106 -14.34 3.23 22.75
N ASN A 107 -14.12 4.35 23.43
CA ASN A 107 -14.26 4.44 24.88
C ASN A 107 -15.72 4.12 25.33
N GLU A 108 -16.71 4.67 24.64
CA GLU A 108 -18.12 4.45 24.93
C GLU A 108 -18.55 2.99 24.68
N VAL A 109 -18.10 2.40 23.55
CA VAL A 109 -18.36 0.98 23.25
C VAL A 109 -17.75 0.07 24.32
N ILE A 110 -16.50 0.33 24.74
CA ILE A 110 -15.83 -0.46 25.79
C ILE A 110 -16.60 -0.33 27.13
N ALA A 111 -16.96 0.87 27.54
CA ALA A 111 -17.64 1.11 28.80
C ALA A 111 -19.04 0.47 28.82
N ASN A 112 -19.84 0.64 27.77
CA ASN A 112 -21.19 0.11 27.69
C ASN A 112 -21.20 -1.42 27.53
N ARG A 113 -20.24 -2.01 26.80
CA ARG A 113 -20.11 -3.46 26.73
C ARG A 113 -19.68 -4.07 28.06
N ALA A 114 -18.76 -3.42 28.77
CA ALA A 114 -18.38 -3.84 30.13
C ALA A 114 -19.57 -3.82 31.10
N GLN A 115 -20.47 -2.83 30.99
CA GLN A 115 -21.72 -2.78 31.74
C GLN A 115 -22.58 -4.02 31.49
N GLN A 116 -22.72 -4.44 30.22
CA GLN A 116 -23.47 -5.66 29.85
C GLN A 116 -22.78 -6.93 30.39
N ILE A 117 -21.46 -7.04 30.30
CA ILE A 117 -20.70 -8.19 30.83
C ILE A 117 -20.89 -8.32 32.33
N ALA A 118 -21.00 -7.19 33.05
CA ALA A 118 -21.30 -7.16 34.46
C ALA A 118 -22.80 -7.46 34.81
N GLY A 119 -23.61 -7.83 33.81
CA GLY A 119 -25.02 -8.19 33.99
C GLY A 119 -25.98 -7.00 34.22
N LYS A 120 -25.54 -5.77 33.91
CA LYS A 120 -26.34 -4.55 34.06
C LYS A 120 -26.80 -4.05 32.67
N LYS A 121 -27.95 -3.32 32.66
CA LYS A 121 -28.36 -2.61 31.45
C LYS A 121 -27.55 -1.34 31.27
N ILE A 122 -27.35 -0.93 30.02
CA ILE A 122 -26.70 0.34 29.68
C ILE A 122 -27.59 1.48 30.20
N GLY A 123 -26.99 2.41 30.95
CA GLY A 123 -27.70 3.53 31.56
C GLY A 123 -28.31 3.25 32.94
N ASP A 124 -28.24 2.03 33.46
CA ASP A 124 -28.74 1.68 34.80
C ASP A 124 -27.65 1.95 35.87
N GLY A 125 -27.92 2.98 36.71
CA GLY A 125 -27.04 3.33 37.81
C GLY A 125 -25.67 3.87 37.42
N ASP A 126 -24.72 3.81 38.34
CA ASP A 126 -23.34 4.20 38.08
C ASP A 126 -22.67 3.19 37.15
N PRO A 127 -21.91 3.69 36.14
CA PRO A 127 -21.23 2.83 35.22
C PRO A 127 -20.14 1.99 35.91
N VAL A 128 -20.03 0.72 35.57
CA VAL A 128 -18.97 -0.18 36.08
C VAL A 128 -17.60 0.32 35.62
N ILE A 129 -17.57 0.84 34.41
CA ILE A 129 -16.40 1.48 33.81
C ILE A 129 -16.83 2.82 33.20
N SER A 130 -16.14 3.89 33.55
CA SER A 130 -16.29 5.22 32.94
C SER A 130 -15.49 5.32 31.64
N ALA A 131 -16.14 5.75 30.57
CA ALA A 131 -15.49 5.98 29.27
C ALA A 131 -14.35 7.01 29.39
N ASN A 132 -14.54 8.08 30.17
CA ASN A 132 -13.55 9.14 30.34
C ASN A 132 -12.52 8.82 31.44
N ASP A 133 -12.98 8.37 32.62
CA ASP A 133 -12.11 8.27 33.80
C ASP A 133 -11.33 6.96 33.88
N ASP A 134 -11.83 5.90 33.27
CA ASP A 134 -11.22 4.57 33.28
C ASP A 134 -10.62 4.19 31.92
N VAL A 135 -11.42 4.16 30.84
CA VAL A 135 -10.95 3.75 29.50
C VAL A 135 -9.97 4.76 28.93
N ASN A 136 -10.23 6.06 29.11
CA ASN A 136 -9.36 7.14 28.62
C ASN A 136 -8.32 7.60 29.64
N LYS A 137 -8.15 6.90 30.77
CA LYS A 137 -7.19 7.26 31.82
C LYS A 137 -5.77 7.43 31.28
N SER A 138 -5.08 8.51 31.68
CA SER A 138 -3.72 8.86 31.25
C SER A 138 -3.59 9.15 29.75
N GLN A 139 -4.66 9.52 29.07
CA GLN A 139 -4.71 9.69 27.61
C GLN A 139 -5.42 10.99 27.21
N SER A 140 -5.15 11.43 26.00
CA SER A 140 -5.93 12.43 25.25
C SER A 140 -6.26 11.87 23.88
N SER A 141 -7.31 12.36 23.22
CA SER A 141 -7.53 12.05 21.79
C SER A 141 -6.35 12.47 20.91
N ASN A 142 -5.60 13.47 21.37
CA ASN A 142 -4.49 14.04 20.63
C ASN A 142 -3.30 13.08 20.53
N ASP A 143 -3.07 12.22 21.52
CA ASP A 143 -2.03 11.19 21.48
C ASP A 143 -2.57 9.79 21.15
N THR A 144 -3.87 9.50 21.40
CA THR A 144 -4.45 8.18 21.09
C THR A 144 -4.70 7.99 19.61
N PHE A 145 -5.29 8.98 18.91
CA PHE A 145 -5.57 8.82 17.48
C PHE A 145 -4.30 8.62 16.66
N PRO A 146 -3.22 9.43 16.80
CA PRO A 146 -1.97 9.17 16.09
C PRO A 146 -1.38 7.80 16.42
N THR A 147 -1.49 7.34 17.67
CA THR A 147 -1.05 5.99 18.04
C THR A 147 -1.88 4.91 17.34
N GLY A 148 -3.21 5.02 17.36
CA GLY A 148 -4.09 4.06 16.67
C GLY A 148 -3.84 4.00 15.15
N MET A 149 -3.64 5.15 14.50
CA MET A 149 -3.33 5.18 13.06
C MET A 149 -1.94 4.60 12.74
N HIS A 150 -0.91 4.83 13.57
CA HIS A 150 0.41 4.22 13.40
C HIS A 150 0.33 2.70 13.50
N ILE A 151 -0.38 2.16 14.52
CA ILE A 151 -0.58 0.71 14.66
C ILE A 151 -1.29 0.14 13.43
N ALA A 152 -2.38 0.75 13.00
CA ALA A 152 -3.17 0.28 11.85
C ALA A 152 -2.36 0.27 10.55
N ILE A 153 -1.65 1.37 10.28
CA ILE A 153 -0.85 1.53 9.07
C ILE A 153 0.34 0.58 9.05
N TYR A 154 1.08 0.49 10.16
CA TYR A 154 2.22 -0.43 10.27
C TYR A 154 1.81 -1.87 9.96
N LYS A 155 0.72 -2.35 10.61
CA LYS A 155 0.18 -3.69 10.36
C LYS A 155 -0.22 -3.86 8.89
N LYS A 156 -0.94 -2.91 8.31
CA LYS A 156 -1.39 -2.97 6.91
C LYS A 156 -0.21 -3.04 5.94
N VAL A 157 0.81 -2.22 6.14
CA VAL A 157 2.02 -2.21 5.29
C VAL A 157 2.75 -3.55 5.37
N VAL A 158 2.99 -4.06 6.58
CA VAL A 158 3.77 -5.29 6.78
C VAL A 158 2.98 -6.54 6.40
N GLU A 159 1.72 -6.64 6.83
CA GLU A 159 0.93 -7.86 6.70
C GLU A 159 0.25 -8.00 5.32
N ASN A 160 0.02 -6.89 4.61
CA ASN A 160 -0.61 -6.90 3.29
C ASN A 160 0.32 -6.41 2.18
N THR A 161 0.77 -5.15 2.25
CA THR A 161 1.49 -4.51 1.12
C THR A 161 2.82 -5.20 0.83
N ILE A 162 3.69 -5.31 1.83
CA ILE A 162 5.01 -5.93 1.68
C ILE A 162 4.86 -7.38 1.22
N ARG A 163 3.94 -8.15 1.80
CA ARG A 163 3.71 -9.55 1.41
C ARG A 163 3.25 -9.68 -0.04
N GLY A 164 2.32 -8.83 -0.48
CA GLY A 164 1.85 -8.85 -1.88
C GLY A 164 2.96 -8.50 -2.86
N VAL A 165 3.78 -7.49 -2.55
CA VAL A 165 4.92 -7.10 -3.40
C VAL A 165 5.98 -8.21 -3.45
N ILE A 166 6.30 -8.85 -2.32
CA ILE A 166 7.24 -9.97 -2.26
C ILE A 166 6.75 -11.14 -3.14
N GLN A 167 5.46 -11.47 -3.07
CA GLN A 167 4.84 -12.52 -3.87
C GLN A 167 5.06 -12.26 -5.37
N LEU A 168 4.64 -11.09 -5.86
CA LEU A 168 4.81 -10.69 -7.27
C LEU A 168 6.29 -10.63 -7.68
N ARG A 169 7.14 -10.04 -6.83
CA ARG A 169 8.59 -9.94 -7.05
C ARG A 169 9.21 -11.32 -7.25
N ASN A 170 8.84 -12.31 -6.43
CA ASN A 170 9.40 -13.66 -6.51
C ASN A 170 8.97 -14.38 -7.79
N THR A 171 7.73 -14.22 -8.22
CA THR A 171 7.25 -14.75 -9.51
C THR A 171 8.01 -14.13 -10.68
N LEU A 172 8.14 -12.81 -10.71
CA LEU A 172 8.91 -12.13 -11.76
C LEU A 172 10.39 -12.53 -11.75
N HIS A 173 10.99 -12.72 -10.57
CA HIS A 173 12.36 -13.20 -10.45
C HIS A 173 12.52 -14.61 -11.06
N LYS A 174 11.56 -15.49 -10.78
CA LYS A 174 11.55 -16.82 -11.42
C LYS A 174 11.43 -16.71 -12.94
N LYS A 175 10.52 -15.88 -13.45
CA LYS A 175 10.35 -15.65 -14.91
C LYS A 175 11.62 -15.07 -15.54
N ALA A 176 12.31 -14.13 -14.86
CA ALA A 176 13.59 -13.60 -15.35
C ALA A 176 14.64 -14.71 -15.51
N ASN A 177 14.71 -15.67 -14.58
CA ASN A 177 15.62 -16.79 -14.68
C ASN A 177 15.20 -17.80 -15.75
N ASP A 178 13.91 -18.12 -15.85
CA ASP A 178 13.38 -19.06 -16.84
C ASP A 178 13.62 -18.56 -18.28
N TYR A 179 13.55 -17.25 -18.50
CA TYR A 179 13.69 -16.61 -19.84
C TYR A 179 15.02 -15.92 -20.09
N LYS A 180 16.04 -16.21 -19.30
CA LYS A 180 17.39 -15.59 -19.41
C LYS A 180 18.07 -15.79 -20.76
N ASN A 181 17.69 -16.83 -21.52
CA ASN A 181 18.23 -17.16 -22.82
C ASN A 181 17.27 -16.84 -23.99
N VAL A 182 16.11 -16.22 -23.72
CA VAL A 182 15.16 -15.84 -24.76
C VAL A 182 15.54 -14.47 -25.30
N VAL A 183 16.31 -14.46 -26.40
CA VAL A 183 16.77 -13.23 -27.06
C VAL A 183 15.64 -12.61 -27.85
N LYS A 184 15.40 -11.33 -27.65
CA LYS A 184 14.38 -10.52 -28.31
C LYS A 184 14.94 -9.15 -28.70
N ILE A 185 14.16 -8.39 -29.48
CA ILE A 185 14.49 -7.01 -29.77
C ILE A 185 14.29 -6.14 -28.53
N GLY A 186 15.23 -5.29 -28.19
CA GLY A 186 15.08 -4.21 -27.24
C GLY A 186 14.34 -3.03 -27.88
N ARG A 187 13.73 -2.16 -27.06
CA ARG A 187 13.08 -0.92 -27.51
C ARG A 187 13.45 0.25 -26.61
N THR A 188 13.82 1.34 -27.26
CA THR A 188 13.96 2.66 -26.62
C THR A 188 13.15 3.66 -27.41
N HIS A 189 12.47 4.61 -26.76
CA HIS A 189 11.53 5.54 -27.41
C HIS A 189 10.39 4.84 -28.18
N LEU A 190 10.05 3.60 -27.83
CA LEU A 190 9.17 2.69 -28.58
C LEU A 190 9.68 2.32 -29.99
N MET A 191 10.95 2.63 -30.29
CA MET A 191 11.63 2.25 -31.53
C MET A 191 12.53 1.06 -31.30
N ASP A 192 12.82 0.31 -32.36
CA ASP A 192 13.72 -0.83 -32.32
C ASP A 192 15.11 -0.41 -31.82
N ALA A 193 15.65 -1.21 -30.91
CA ALA A 193 17.01 -1.03 -30.39
C ALA A 193 17.79 -2.35 -30.51
N THR A 194 18.97 -2.42 -29.92
CA THR A 194 19.78 -3.64 -29.92
C THR A 194 19.11 -4.76 -29.13
N PRO A 195 19.47 -6.03 -29.39
CA PRO A 195 18.92 -7.17 -28.68
C PRO A 195 19.11 -7.13 -27.17
N ILE A 196 18.15 -7.72 -26.48
CA ILE A 196 18.13 -7.98 -25.04
C ILE A 196 17.54 -9.38 -24.82
N THR A 197 17.74 -9.99 -23.66
CA THR A 197 16.93 -11.17 -23.33
C THR A 197 15.65 -10.75 -22.59
N LEU A 198 14.58 -11.52 -22.76
CA LEU A 198 13.34 -11.33 -21.99
C LEU A 198 13.59 -11.44 -20.47
N GLY A 199 14.52 -12.32 -20.07
CA GLY A 199 14.95 -12.40 -18.68
C GLY A 199 15.63 -11.14 -18.17
N GLN A 200 16.48 -10.49 -18.96
CA GLN A 200 17.10 -9.18 -18.62
C GLN A 200 16.04 -8.09 -18.47
N GLU A 201 15.06 -8.03 -19.37
CA GLU A 201 13.96 -7.06 -19.31
C GLU A 201 13.14 -7.25 -18.02
N ILE A 202 12.71 -8.47 -17.71
CA ILE A 202 11.97 -8.80 -16.47
C ILE A 202 12.84 -8.55 -15.23
N SER A 203 14.15 -8.77 -15.27
CA SER A 203 15.04 -8.50 -14.14
C SER A 203 15.05 -7.02 -13.72
N GLY A 204 14.82 -6.11 -14.68
CA GLY A 204 14.63 -4.69 -14.40
C GLY A 204 13.37 -4.43 -13.55
N TYR A 205 12.27 -5.16 -13.80
CA TYR A 205 11.06 -5.08 -12.99
C TYR A 205 11.27 -5.60 -11.57
N VAL A 206 12.02 -6.71 -11.45
CA VAL A 206 12.41 -7.27 -10.14
C VAL A 206 13.19 -6.24 -9.32
N ALA A 207 14.18 -5.60 -9.93
CA ALA A 207 14.98 -4.57 -9.26
C ALA A 207 14.13 -3.36 -8.81
N GLN A 208 13.15 -2.94 -9.62
CA GLN A 208 12.22 -1.87 -9.22
C GLN A 208 11.39 -2.26 -7.98
N LEU A 209 10.93 -3.51 -7.89
CA LEU A 209 10.20 -4.00 -6.73
C LEU A 209 11.11 -4.15 -5.50
N ASP A 210 12.35 -4.60 -5.66
CA ASP A 210 13.34 -4.65 -4.58
C ASP A 210 13.62 -3.26 -3.99
N TYR A 211 13.77 -2.24 -4.83
CA TYR A 211 13.92 -0.86 -4.36
C TYR A 211 12.64 -0.32 -3.70
N GLY A 212 11.45 -0.69 -4.20
CA GLY A 212 10.18 -0.34 -3.58
C GLY A 212 10.01 -0.96 -2.19
N LEU A 213 10.36 -2.24 -2.04
CA LEU A 213 10.37 -2.93 -0.74
C LEU A 213 11.34 -2.25 0.23
N LYS A 214 12.56 -1.98 -0.21
CA LYS A 214 13.56 -1.28 0.61
C LYS A 214 13.09 0.12 1.05
N ALA A 215 12.42 0.86 0.16
CA ALA A 215 11.86 2.16 0.50
C ALA A 215 10.80 2.05 1.59
N LEU A 216 9.88 1.07 1.50
CA LEU A 216 8.88 0.81 2.54
C LEU A 216 9.52 0.39 3.87
N GLU A 217 10.46 -0.54 3.84
CA GLU A 217 11.18 -1.01 5.04
C GLU A 217 11.89 0.13 5.76
N ASN A 218 12.46 1.08 5.03
CA ASN A 218 13.14 2.24 5.62
C ASN A 218 12.20 3.18 6.37
N THR A 219 10.89 3.18 6.09
CA THR A 219 9.90 4.02 6.79
C THR A 219 9.41 3.40 8.10
N LEU A 220 9.55 2.08 8.26
CA LEU A 220 9.01 1.35 9.40
C LEU A 220 9.57 1.79 10.76
N PRO A 221 10.86 2.13 10.92
CA PRO A 221 11.38 2.63 12.20
C PRO A 221 10.63 3.88 12.67
N HIS A 222 10.45 4.89 11.81
CA HIS A 222 9.73 6.12 12.15
C HIS A 222 8.23 5.85 12.37
N LEU A 223 7.62 5.01 11.56
CA LEU A 223 6.22 4.59 11.73
C LEU A 223 5.97 3.80 13.02
N SER A 224 7.01 3.17 13.60
CA SER A 224 6.91 2.43 14.88
C SER A 224 6.89 3.34 16.12
N GLU A 225 7.19 4.64 15.98
CA GLU A 225 7.24 5.59 17.08
C GLU A 225 5.84 6.09 17.45
N LEU A 226 5.43 5.87 18.73
CA LEU A 226 4.08 6.12 19.18
C LEU A 226 3.96 7.43 20.00
N ALA A 227 2.94 8.23 19.68
CA ALA A 227 2.63 9.48 20.35
C ALA A 227 2.09 9.29 21.79
N LEU A 228 1.55 8.11 22.11
CA LEU A 228 0.86 7.83 23.38
C LEU A 228 1.75 8.14 24.59
N GLY A 229 1.16 8.85 25.55
CA GLY A 229 1.86 9.40 26.70
C GLY A 229 2.22 10.88 26.56
N GLY A 230 2.01 11.48 25.38
CA GLY A 230 2.14 12.93 25.19
C GLY A 230 0.94 13.72 25.71
N THR A 231 -0.21 13.07 25.82
CA THR A 231 -1.51 13.62 26.21
C THR A 231 -1.94 14.83 25.34
N ALA A 232 -2.31 15.96 25.92
CA ALA A 232 -2.95 17.05 25.20
C ALA A 232 -2.02 17.78 24.20
N VAL A 233 -0.77 18.05 24.60
CA VAL A 233 0.18 18.91 23.86
C VAL A 233 1.62 18.36 23.82
N GLY A 234 1.84 17.11 24.28
CA GLY A 234 3.15 16.46 24.28
C GLY A 234 3.88 16.45 25.63
N THR A 235 3.36 17.12 26.64
CA THR A 235 4.02 17.24 27.97
C THR A 235 3.78 16.04 28.89
N GLY A 236 2.82 15.18 28.57
CA GLY A 236 2.45 14.04 29.41
C GLY A 236 1.67 14.40 30.67
N LEU A 237 0.94 15.52 30.63
CA LEU A 237 0.11 15.97 31.76
C LEU A 237 -0.84 14.86 32.23
N ASN A 238 -0.92 14.63 33.54
CA ASN A 238 -1.77 13.63 34.20
C ASN A 238 -1.40 12.15 33.90
N THR A 239 -0.21 11.87 33.37
CA THR A 239 0.26 10.49 33.27
C THR A 239 1.12 10.10 34.47
N PRO A 240 1.06 8.84 34.97
CA PRO A 240 2.01 8.37 35.96
C PRO A 240 3.41 8.23 35.38
N LYS A 241 4.43 8.32 36.22
CA LYS A 241 5.84 8.24 35.80
C LYS A 241 6.11 6.89 35.09
N GLY A 242 6.70 6.95 33.90
CA GLY A 242 7.04 5.77 33.10
C GLY A 242 5.93 5.29 32.16
N TYR A 243 4.76 5.92 32.18
CA TYR A 243 3.61 5.52 31.37
C TYR A 243 3.92 5.40 29.87
N SER A 244 4.52 6.42 29.27
CA SER A 244 4.74 6.47 27.81
C SER A 244 5.61 5.31 27.29
N LYS A 245 6.63 4.94 28.04
CA LYS A 245 7.49 3.80 27.69
C LYS A 245 6.76 2.48 27.89
N ARG A 246 6.10 2.34 29.05
CA ARG A 246 5.46 1.07 29.42
C ARG A 246 4.27 0.73 28.54
N VAL A 247 3.47 1.73 28.14
CA VAL A 247 2.33 1.49 27.24
C VAL A 247 2.79 1.09 25.83
N ALA A 248 3.88 1.64 25.33
CA ALA A 248 4.47 1.22 24.04
C ALA A 248 4.98 -0.23 24.10
N GLU A 249 5.60 -0.63 25.21
CA GLU A 249 6.02 -2.02 25.43
C GLU A 249 4.85 -3.00 25.43
N PHE A 250 3.71 -2.65 26.04
CA PHE A 250 2.50 -3.46 25.96
C PHE A 250 1.88 -3.49 24.57
N ILE A 251 1.88 -2.37 23.83
CA ILE A 251 1.44 -2.35 22.43
C ILE A 251 2.32 -3.28 21.59
N ALA A 252 3.63 -3.20 21.72
CA ALA A 252 4.57 -4.08 21.02
C ALA A 252 4.29 -5.56 21.34
N LYS A 253 4.07 -5.88 22.61
CA LYS A 253 3.74 -7.25 23.07
C LYS A 253 2.42 -7.76 22.48
N PHE A 254 1.37 -6.95 22.46
CA PHE A 254 0.03 -7.40 22.00
C PHE A 254 -0.08 -7.48 20.49
N THR A 255 0.72 -6.70 19.77
CA THR A 255 0.73 -6.70 18.30
C THR A 255 1.78 -7.61 17.69
N ASP A 256 2.76 -8.06 18.50
CA ASP A 256 3.99 -8.73 18.04
C ASP A 256 4.77 -7.89 17.00
N LEU A 257 4.77 -6.56 17.18
CA LEU A 257 5.42 -5.60 16.29
C LEU A 257 6.33 -4.66 17.10
N PRO A 258 7.39 -4.10 16.51
CA PRO A 258 8.47 -3.40 17.22
C PRO A 258 8.12 -1.94 17.57
N PHE A 259 6.93 -1.69 18.12
CA PHE A 259 6.52 -0.37 18.53
C PHE A 259 7.32 0.15 19.73
N ILE A 260 7.67 1.43 19.66
CA ILE A 260 8.39 2.15 20.71
C ILE A 260 7.69 3.48 21.04
N THR A 261 8.00 4.04 22.17
CA THR A 261 7.55 5.40 22.50
C THR A 261 8.31 6.41 21.65
N ALA A 262 7.61 7.35 21.01
CA ALA A 262 8.25 8.40 20.22
C ALA A 262 9.24 9.21 21.10
N PRO A 263 10.45 9.47 20.61
CA PRO A 263 11.46 10.22 21.35
C PRO A 263 11.07 11.68 21.56
N ASN A 264 10.26 12.23 20.67
CA ASN A 264 9.71 13.58 20.76
C ASN A 264 8.18 13.56 20.64
N LYS A 265 7.49 13.78 21.75
CA LYS A 265 6.02 13.80 21.80
C LYS A 265 5.40 15.03 21.16
N PHE A 266 6.13 16.12 21.06
CA PHE A 266 5.64 17.37 20.45
C PHE A 266 5.53 17.20 18.93
N GLU A 267 6.55 16.63 18.31
CA GLU A 267 6.52 16.26 16.88
C GLU A 267 5.42 15.23 16.61
N ALA A 268 5.35 14.16 17.41
CA ALA A 268 4.41 13.06 17.23
C ALA A 268 2.93 13.47 17.31
N LEU A 269 2.60 14.61 17.94
CA LEU A 269 1.25 15.18 17.99
C LEU A 269 0.99 16.21 16.89
N ALA A 270 1.99 17.05 16.61
CA ALA A 270 1.84 18.25 15.77
C ALA A 270 2.18 18.03 14.30
N ALA A 271 2.97 17.03 13.99
CA ALA A 271 3.32 16.61 12.64
C ALA A 271 2.95 15.13 12.41
N HIS A 272 2.97 14.67 11.19
CA HIS A 272 2.78 13.26 10.85
C HIS A 272 3.72 12.90 9.70
N ASP A 273 4.99 13.27 9.86
CA ASP A 273 6.04 13.05 8.87
C ASP A 273 6.23 11.56 8.57
N ALA A 274 6.06 10.68 9.57
CA ALA A 274 6.08 9.22 9.37
C ALA A 274 5.01 8.74 8.36
N LEU A 275 3.83 9.36 8.35
CA LEU A 275 2.77 9.04 7.39
C LEU A 275 3.10 9.56 5.99
N VAL A 276 3.62 10.78 5.90
CA VAL A 276 4.03 11.40 4.63
C VAL A 276 5.18 10.59 4.01
N GLU A 277 6.17 10.21 4.79
CA GLU A 277 7.30 9.37 4.39
C GLU A 277 6.83 7.99 3.87
N THR A 278 5.98 7.32 4.65
CA THR A 278 5.45 6.00 4.28
C THR A 278 4.63 6.08 3.00
N HIS A 279 3.78 7.12 2.86
CA HIS A 279 3.00 7.29 1.62
C HIS A 279 3.88 7.63 0.42
N GLY A 280 4.95 8.38 0.61
CA GLY A 280 5.97 8.63 -0.41
C GLY A 280 6.60 7.34 -0.94
N ALA A 281 6.88 6.36 -0.06
CA ALA A 281 7.36 5.04 -0.45
C ALA A 281 6.28 4.22 -1.20
N LEU A 282 5.02 4.26 -0.77
CA LEU A 282 3.90 3.64 -1.50
C LEU A 282 3.72 4.26 -2.90
N LYS A 283 3.86 5.58 -3.02
CA LYS A 283 3.84 6.26 -4.32
C LYS A 283 4.97 5.80 -5.23
N GLN A 284 6.21 5.70 -4.73
CA GLN A 284 7.34 5.19 -5.51
C GLN A 284 7.05 3.78 -6.04
N LEU A 285 6.50 2.90 -5.19
CA LEU A 285 6.09 1.55 -5.59
C LEU A 285 5.00 1.59 -6.68
N ALA A 286 4.00 2.46 -6.54
CA ALA A 286 2.95 2.64 -7.55
C ALA A 286 3.52 3.08 -8.90
N VAL A 287 4.50 3.98 -8.93
CA VAL A 287 5.19 4.40 -10.17
C VAL A 287 5.87 3.21 -10.84
N SER A 288 6.57 2.37 -10.08
CA SER A 288 7.22 1.16 -10.59
C SER A 288 6.21 0.15 -11.14
N LEU A 289 5.16 -0.14 -10.39
CA LEU A 289 4.11 -1.07 -10.80
C LEU A 289 3.35 -0.61 -12.04
N ASN A 290 3.10 0.69 -12.16
CA ASN A 290 2.46 1.27 -13.35
C ASN A 290 3.32 1.05 -14.61
N LYS A 291 4.63 1.25 -14.51
CA LYS A 291 5.56 0.97 -15.61
C LYS A 291 5.56 -0.52 -15.96
N ILE A 292 5.66 -1.41 -14.99
CA ILE A 292 5.67 -2.86 -15.20
C ILE A 292 4.38 -3.31 -15.90
N ALA A 293 3.22 -2.88 -15.43
CA ALA A 293 1.93 -3.24 -16.03
C ALA A 293 1.78 -2.71 -17.47
N ASN A 294 2.27 -1.48 -17.75
CA ASN A 294 2.22 -0.91 -19.09
C ASN A 294 3.13 -1.66 -20.07
N ASP A 295 4.35 -2.02 -19.67
CA ASP A 295 5.26 -2.79 -20.53
C ASP A 295 4.67 -4.18 -20.83
N ILE A 296 4.18 -4.89 -19.82
CA ILE A 296 3.60 -6.22 -19.98
C ILE A 296 2.41 -6.19 -20.93
N ARG A 297 1.44 -5.26 -20.74
CA ARG A 297 0.28 -5.19 -21.65
C ARG A 297 0.63 -4.77 -23.06
N MET A 298 1.68 -3.96 -23.22
CA MET A 298 2.15 -3.54 -24.54
C MET A 298 2.82 -4.70 -25.27
N MET A 299 3.70 -5.46 -24.61
CA MET A 299 4.32 -6.65 -25.18
C MET A 299 3.28 -7.74 -25.52
N ALA A 300 2.18 -7.84 -24.75
CA ALA A 300 1.09 -8.78 -24.98
C ALA A 300 0.04 -8.29 -25.99
N SER A 301 0.19 -7.07 -26.52
CA SER A 301 -0.82 -6.44 -27.40
C SER A 301 -1.02 -7.21 -28.69
N GLY A 302 -2.27 -7.25 -29.18
CA GLY A 302 -2.63 -7.92 -30.43
C GLY A 302 -3.92 -8.74 -30.30
N PRO A 303 -3.93 -10.01 -30.67
CA PRO A 303 -2.79 -10.92 -30.95
C PRO A 303 -2.14 -10.79 -32.35
N ARG A 304 -2.81 -10.18 -33.35
CA ARG A 304 -2.29 -10.13 -34.72
C ARG A 304 -1.86 -8.74 -35.19
N SER A 305 -2.41 -7.68 -34.57
CA SER A 305 -2.18 -6.28 -34.97
C SER A 305 -1.46 -5.48 -33.88
N GLY A 306 -0.76 -6.14 -32.99
CA GLY A 306 0.05 -5.56 -31.93
C GLY A 306 1.43 -6.15 -31.88
N ILE A 307 2.15 -6.01 -30.74
CA ILE A 307 3.51 -6.53 -30.56
C ILE A 307 3.49 -8.06 -30.40
N GLY A 308 2.70 -8.58 -29.48
CA GLY A 308 2.48 -10.02 -29.31
C GLY A 308 3.69 -10.85 -28.90
N GLU A 309 4.75 -10.25 -28.32
CA GLU A 309 5.98 -10.97 -27.91
C GLU A 309 5.80 -11.86 -26.69
N ILE A 310 4.81 -11.56 -25.85
CA ILE A 310 4.44 -12.40 -24.72
C ILE A 310 2.95 -12.74 -24.76
N ILE A 311 2.62 -13.86 -24.14
CA ILE A 311 1.26 -14.33 -23.92
C ILE A 311 0.97 -14.15 -22.43
N ILE A 312 -0.21 -13.62 -22.11
CA ILE A 312 -0.72 -13.49 -20.75
C ILE A 312 -2.04 -14.26 -20.61
N PRO A 313 -2.43 -14.67 -19.38
CA PRO A 313 -3.66 -15.42 -19.17
C PRO A 313 -4.92 -14.72 -19.68
N ALA A 314 -5.84 -15.49 -20.24
CA ALA A 314 -7.18 -15.06 -20.60
C ALA A 314 -8.11 -15.32 -19.39
N ASN A 315 -8.46 -14.26 -18.66
CA ASN A 315 -9.21 -14.40 -17.41
C ASN A 315 -10.73 -14.30 -17.61
N GLU A 316 -11.18 -13.54 -18.64
CA GLU A 316 -12.59 -13.27 -18.87
C GLU A 316 -12.85 -12.80 -20.31
N PRO A 317 -14.08 -12.88 -20.83
CA PRO A 317 -14.45 -12.30 -22.12
C PRO A 317 -14.25 -10.77 -22.11
N GLY A 318 -13.52 -10.27 -23.11
CA GLY A 318 -13.09 -8.85 -23.14
C GLY A 318 -14.06 -7.91 -23.88
N SER A 319 -15.16 -8.42 -24.45
CA SER A 319 -16.10 -7.59 -25.23
C SER A 319 -17.49 -8.20 -25.29
N SER A 320 -18.51 -7.33 -25.20
CA SER A 320 -19.93 -7.73 -25.39
C SER A 320 -20.34 -7.89 -26.87
N ILE A 321 -19.54 -7.37 -27.81
CA ILE A 321 -19.89 -7.34 -29.26
C ILE A 321 -18.79 -7.93 -30.16
N MET A 322 -17.60 -8.21 -29.65
CA MET A 322 -16.49 -8.81 -30.40
C MET A 322 -16.17 -10.19 -29.82
N PRO A 323 -16.75 -11.28 -30.36
CA PRO A 323 -16.55 -12.62 -29.85
C PRO A 323 -15.06 -13.03 -29.88
N GLY A 324 -14.58 -13.60 -28.78
CA GLY A 324 -13.19 -14.08 -28.68
C GLY A 324 -12.15 -13.01 -28.34
N LYS A 325 -12.56 -11.73 -28.17
CA LYS A 325 -11.64 -10.67 -27.71
C LYS A 325 -11.33 -10.85 -26.22
N VAL A 326 -10.05 -10.85 -25.88
CA VAL A 326 -9.55 -10.87 -24.51
C VAL A 326 -8.75 -9.61 -24.25
N ASN A 327 -8.93 -9.00 -23.07
CA ASN A 327 -8.24 -7.77 -22.68
C ASN A 327 -7.19 -8.06 -21.57
N PRO A 328 -6.16 -7.22 -21.45
CA PRO A 328 -5.17 -7.33 -20.38
C PRO A 328 -5.69 -6.73 -19.05
N THR A 329 -6.83 -7.25 -18.55
CA THR A 329 -7.63 -6.64 -17.47
C THR A 329 -6.88 -6.48 -16.16
N GLN A 330 -5.97 -7.39 -15.83
CA GLN A 330 -5.11 -7.27 -14.65
C GLN A 330 -4.13 -6.09 -14.76
N CYS A 331 -3.58 -5.85 -15.95
CA CYS A 331 -2.75 -4.67 -16.18
C CYS A 331 -3.56 -3.36 -16.06
N GLU A 332 -4.80 -3.36 -16.54
CA GLU A 332 -5.70 -2.21 -16.44
C GLU A 332 -6.05 -1.91 -14.98
N ALA A 333 -6.43 -2.94 -14.21
CA ALA A 333 -6.72 -2.81 -12.79
C ALA A 333 -5.51 -2.28 -12.00
N LEU A 334 -4.32 -2.85 -12.22
CA LEU A 334 -3.10 -2.41 -11.54
C LEU A 334 -2.75 -0.95 -11.87
N THR A 335 -2.88 -0.51 -13.12
CA THR A 335 -2.61 0.90 -13.49
C THR A 335 -3.63 1.86 -12.88
N MET A 336 -4.93 1.48 -12.75
CA MET A 336 -5.92 2.28 -12.02
C MET A 336 -5.61 2.39 -10.54
N VAL A 337 -5.20 1.31 -9.89
CA VAL A 337 -4.73 1.31 -8.49
C VAL A 337 -3.54 2.26 -8.32
N CYS A 338 -2.56 2.20 -9.21
CA CYS A 338 -1.40 3.10 -9.16
C CYS A 338 -1.81 4.57 -9.28
N ALA A 339 -2.74 4.90 -10.17
CA ALA A 339 -3.26 6.25 -10.33
C ALA A 339 -3.97 6.74 -9.05
N GLN A 340 -4.79 5.88 -8.41
CA GLN A 340 -5.46 6.21 -7.15
C GLN A 340 -4.45 6.49 -6.03
N VAL A 341 -3.43 5.66 -5.89
CA VAL A 341 -2.36 5.82 -4.87
C VAL A 341 -1.60 7.13 -5.08
N ILE A 342 -1.29 7.51 -6.32
CA ILE A 342 -0.64 8.79 -6.64
C ILE A 342 -1.55 9.96 -6.24
N GLY A 343 -2.86 9.87 -6.47
CA GLY A 343 -3.84 10.87 -6.03
C GLY A 343 -3.92 11.00 -4.50
N ASN A 344 -3.93 9.87 -3.79
CA ASN A 344 -3.94 9.83 -2.33
C ASN A 344 -2.67 10.45 -1.73
N ASP A 345 -1.52 10.34 -2.39
CA ASP A 345 -0.26 10.95 -1.96
C ASP A 345 -0.37 12.47 -1.84
N VAL A 346 -1.04 13.10 -2.78
CA VAL A 346 -1.29 14.55 -2.74
C VAL A 346 -2.11 14.92 -1.51
N ALA A 347 -3.18 14.16 -1.21
CA ALA A 347 -4.02 14.40 -0.04
C ALA A 347 -3.24 14.23 1.27
N VAL A 348 -2.42 13.18 1.40
CA VAL A 348 -1.58 12.93 2.57
C VAL A 348 -0.53 14.03 2.74
N THR A 349 0.14 14.42 1.65
CA THR A 349 1.14 15.51 1.65
C THR A 349 0.52 16.83 2.12
N VAL A 350 -0.63 17.22 1.55
CA VAL A 350 -1.34 18.45 1.97
C VAL A 350 -1.75 18.36 3.45
N GLY A 351 -2.28 17.19 3.88
CA GLY A 351 -2.61 16.94 5.29
C GLY A 351 -1.41 17.11 6.22
N GLY A 352 -0.23 16.64 5.82
CA GLY A 352 1.01 16.81 6.56
C GLY A 352 1.43 18.27 6.77
N THR A 353 1.11 19.15 5.80
CA THR A 353 1.43 20.59 5.90
C THR A 353 0.52 21.37 6.85
N GLN A 354 -0.56 20.77 7.38
CA GLN A 354 -1.61 21.46 8.14
C GLN A 354 -1.46 21.39 9.67
N GLY A 355 -0.30 21.03 10.18
CA GLY A 355 0.01 21.12 11.61
C GLY A 355 0.16 22.58 12.05
N HIS A 356 -0.59 23.00 13.09
CA HIS A 356 -0.48 24.32 13.69
C HIS A 356 -0.16 24.16 15.17
N TYR A 357 0.96 24.74 15.59
CA TYR A 357 1.47 24.64 16.96
C TYR A 357 1.58 23.18 17.41
N GLU A 358 0.83 22.75 18.41
CA GLU A 358 0.99 21.44 19.07
C GLU A 358 0.10 20.33 18.51
N LEU A 359 -0.69 20.59 17.43
CA LEU A 359 -1.58 19.55 16.87
C LEU A 359 -1.80 19.69 15.36
N ASN A 360 -1.65 18.59 14.65
CA ASN A 360 -2.19 18.40 13.31
C ASN A 360 -3.63 17.88 13.40
N VAL A 361 -4.57 18.53 12.71
CA VAL A 361 -6.00 18.18 12.72
C VAL A 361 -6.51 17.63 11.39
N PHE A 362 -5.66 16.95 10.64
CA PHE A 362 -6.00 16.24 9.37
C PHE A 362 -5.84 14.71 9.48
N LYS A 363 -5.67 14.21 10.70
CA LYS A 363 -5.35 12.81 10.98
C LYS A 363 -6.32 11.80 10.36
N PRO A 364 -7.64 11.93 10.50
CA PRO A 364 -8.56 10.93 9.95
C PRO A 364 -8.44 10.77 8.44
N MET A 365 -8.32 11.86 7.70
CA MET A 365 -8.16 11.87 6.25
C MET A 365 -6.82 11.28 5.83
N MET A 366 -5.71 11.65 6.49
CA MET A 366 -4.38 11.11 6.19
C MET A 366 -4.35 9.59 6.41
N ALA A 367 -4.87 9.12 7.55
CA ALA A 367 -4.91 7.70 7.89
C ALA A 367 -5.74 6.89 6.90
N ALA A 368 -6.93 7.36 6.51
CA ALA A 368 -7.80 6.68 5.56
C ALA A 368 -7.16 6.55 4.17
N ASN A 369 -6.55 7.63 3.65
CA ASN A 369 -5.88 7.60 2.35
C ASN A 369 -4.67 6.65 2.35
N LEU A 370 -3.90 6.64 3.45
CA LEU A 370 -2.73 5.76 3.55
C LEU A 370 -3.14 4.29 3.66
N LEU A 371 -4.12 3.97 4.49
CA LEU A 371 -4.66 2.61 4.62
C LEU A 371 -5.24 2.11 3.30
N GLN A 372 -6.00 2.95 2.59
CA GLN A 372 -6.52 2.61 1.27
C GLN A 372 -5.38 2.30 0.29
N SER A 373 -4.36 3.16 0.22
CA SER A 373 -3.22 2.98 -0.66
C SER A 373 -2.46 1.68 -0.37
N ALA A 374 -2.18 1.42 0.91
CA ALA A 374 -1.50 0.20 1.35
C ALA A 374 -2.32 -1.08 1.05
N GLN A 375 -3.64 -1.04 1.29
CA GLN A 375 -4.55 -2.14 0.97
C GLN A 375 -4.55 -2.41 -0.54
N LEU A 376 -4.83 -1.37 -1.35
CA LEU A 376 -4.95 -1.51 -2.80
C LEU A 376 -3.68 -2.04 -3.45
N LEU A 377 -2.50 -1.54 -3.06
CA LEU A 377 -1.23 -2.01 -3.61
C LEU A 377 -0.94 -3.47 -3.25
N GLY A 378 -1.17 -3.86 -2.00
CA GLY A 378 -0.99 -5.24 -1.58
C GLY A 378 -1.90 -6.21 -2.32
N ASP A 379 -3.18 -5.88 -2.42
CA ASP A 379 -4.18 -6.72 -3.09
C ASP A 379 -3.94 -6.77 -4.61
N ALA A 380 -3.63 -5.61 -5.23
CA ALA A 380 -3.35 -5.56 -6.66
C ALA A 380 -2.09 -6.35 -7.03
N CYS A 381 -1.03 -6.32 -6.21
CA CYS A 381 0.15 -7.15 -6.43
C CYS A 381 -0.16 -8.64 -6.37
N LYS A 382 -0.97 -9.10 -5.41
CA LYS A 382 -1.39 -10.50 -5.32
C LYS A 382 -2.25 -10.91 -6.50
N SER A 383 -3.26 -10.10 -6.83
CA SER A 383 -4.15 -10.37 -7.97
C SER A 383 -3.39 -10.39 -9.30
N PHE A 384 -2.50 -9.43 -9.52
CA PHE A 384 -1.66 -9.38 -10.72
C PHE A 384 -0.69 -10.55 -10.79
N ASP A 385 -0.13 -10.97 -9.66
CA ASP A 385 0.71 -12.16 -9.59
C ASP A 385 -0.06 -13.41 -10.03
N GLU A 386 -1.19 -13.69 -9.39
CA GLU A 386 -1.96 -14.93 -9.56
C GLU A 386 -2.62 -15.01 -10.95
N HIS A 387 -3.10 -13.89 -11.47
CA HIS A 387 -3.91 -13.86 -12.69
C HIS A 387 -3.20 -13.26 -13.92
N CYS A 388 -1.94 -12.83 -13.79
CA CYS A 388 -1.15 -12.34 -14.90
C CYS A 388 0.29 -12.87 -14.87
N ALA A 389 1.09 -12.49 -13.84
CA ALA A 389 2.53 -12.71 -13.86
C ALA A 389 2.92 -14.19 -13.92
N GLN A 390 2.23 -15.05 -13.17
CA GLN A 390 2.48 -16.51 -13.17
C GLN A 390 2.28 -17.13 -14.55
N GLY A 391 1.36 -16.62 -15.33
CA GLY A 391 1.02 -17.11 -16.66
C GLY A 391 1.71 -16.42 -17.83
N ILE A 392 2.67 -15.52 -17.58
CA ILE A 392 3.45 -14.91 -18.66
C ILE A 392 4.31 -15.98 -19.36
N GLU A 393 4.16 -16.09 -20.69
CA GLU A 393 4.94 -16.97 -21.55
C GLU A 393 5.51 -16.19 -22.75
N PRO A 394 6.72 -16.52 -23.24
CA PRO A 394 7.26 -15.92 -24.45
C PRO A 394 6.55 -16.49 -25.69
N ASN A 395 6.18 -15.64 -26.63
CA ASN A 395 5.72 -16.03 -27.95
C ASN A 395 6.95 -16.16 -28.87
N LEU A 396 7.60 -17.31 -28.83
CA LEU A 396 8.90 -17.53 -29.48
C LEU A 396 8.88 -17.26 -30.99
N ASP A 397 7.79 -17.56 -31.69
CA ASP A 397 7.67 -17.33 -33.13
C ASP A 397 7.63 -15.84 -33.44
N VAL A 398 6.87 -15.07 -32.71
CA VAL A 398 6.80 -13.61 -32.87
C VAL A 398 8.13 -12.95 -32.47
N ILE A 399 8.70 -13.35 -31.34
CA ILE A 399 10.01 -12.86 -30.90
C ILE A 399 11.07 -13.08 -31.99
N LYS A 400 11.15 -14.29 -32.55
CA LYS A 400 12.11 -14.63 -33.61
C LYS A 400 11.84 -13.83 -34.88
N HIS A 401 10.57 -13.66 -35.27
CA HIS A 401 10.19 -12.88 -36.43
C HIS A 401 10.63 -11.41 -36.28
N LEU A 402 10.30 -10.77 -35.17
CA LEU A 402 10.65 -9.38 -34.92
C LEU A 402 12.15 -9.18 -34.81
N LEU A 403 12.87 -10.08 -34.14
CA LEU A 403 14.31 -10.03 -34.01
C LEU A 403 15.01 -10.10 -35.36
N ASN A 404 14.64 -11.08 -36.21
CA ASN A 404 15.27 -11.27 -37.51
C ASN A 404 14.99 -10.14 -38.51
N ASN A 405 13.90 -9.40 -38.33
CA ASN A 405 13.56 -8.25 -39.17
C ASN A 405 14.12 -6.93 -38.67
N SER A 406 14.76 -6.91 -37.49
CA SER A 406 15.30 -5.67 -36.92
C SER A 406 16.53 -5.19 -37.67
N LEU A 407 16.48 -3.93 -38.11
CA LEU A 407 17.64 -3.26 -38.73
C LEU A 407 18.74 -2.95 -37.70
N MET A 408 18.44 -3.00 -36.40
CA MET A 408 19.42 -2.68 -35.36
C MET A 408 20.43 -3.81 -35.10
N LEU A 409 20.23 -4.99 -35.66
CA LEU A 409 21.23 -6.04 -35.70
C LEU A 409 22.52 -5.62 -36.44
N VAL A 410 22.42 -4.64 -37.34
CA VAL A 410 23.59 -4.05 -38.03
C VAL A 410 24.66 -3.52 -37.07
N THR A 411 24.27 -3.21 -35.83
CA THR A 411 25.20 -2.70 -34.80
C THR A 411 26.34 -3.69 -34.51
N ALA A 412 26.13 -5.00 -34.71
CA ALA A 412 27.19 -6.02 -34.61
C ALA A 412 28.32 -5.78 -35.61
N LEU A 413 28.02 -5.21 -36.77
CA LEU A 413 29.01 -4.92 -37.81
C LEU A 413 29.89 -3.68 -37.54
N ASN A 414 29.50 -2.81 -36.58
CA ASN A 414 30.25 -1.58 -36.28
C ASN A 414 31.72 -1.84 -35.95
N THR A 415 32.03 -2.92 -35.26
CA THR A 415 33.40 -3.28 -34.85
C THR A 415 34.20 -3.93 -35.98
N LYS A 416 33.55 -4.31 -37.07
CA LYS A 416 34.15 -5.01 -38.21
C LYS A 416 34.37 -4.09 -39.42
N ILE A 417 33.34 -3.34 -39.80
CA ILE A 417 33.35 -2.51 -41.03
C ILE A 417 33.22 -1.01 -40.74
N GLY A 418 32.99 -0.63 -39.48
CA GLY A 418 32.84 0.76 -39.05
C GLY A 418 31.38 1.26 -39.13
N TYR A 419 31.10 2.30 -38.35
CA TYR A 419 29.75 2.85 -38.14
C TYR A 419 29.06 3.32 -39.44
N TYR A 420 29.78 4.03 -40.31
CA TYR A 420 29.16 4.61 -41.52
C TYR A 420 28.74 3.57 -42.54
N LYS A 421 29.54 2.51 -42.74
CA LYS A 421 29.16 1.39 -43.63
C LYS A 421 28.00 0.61 -43.06
N ALA A 422 27.96 0.37 -41.74
CA ALA A 422 26.84 -0.26 -41.08
C ALA A 422 25.56 0.59 -41.22
N ALA A 423 25.65 1.91 -41.06
CA ALA A 423 24.53 2.82 -41.28
C ALA A 423 24.01 2.81 -42.73
N GLU A 424 24.92 2.73 -43.72
CA GLU A 424 24.53 2.62 -45.12
C GLU A 424 23.77 1.32 -45.41
N ILE A 425 24.20 0.19 -44.86
CA ILE A 425 23.50 -1.09 -44.96
C ILE A 425 22.08 -0.96 -44.41
N ALA A 426 21.92 -0.44 -43.17
CA ALA A 426 20.61 -0.32 -42.53
C ALA A 426 19.67 0.62 -43.30
N ASN A 427 20.17 1.78 -43.74
CA ASN A 427 19.38 2.75 -44.51
C ASN A 427 18.94 2.19 -45.87
N THR A 428 19.86 1.45 -46.55
CA THR A 428 19.56 0.84 -47.86
C THR A 428 18.53 -0.29 -47.69
N ALA A 429 18.71 -1.14 -46.69
CA ALA A 429 17.76 -2.19 -46.39
C ALA A 429 16.36 -1.65 -46.05
N HIS A 430 16.30 -0.58 -45.24
CA HIS A 430 15.01 0.09 -44.92
C HIS A 430 14.35 0.67 -46.18
N LYS A 431 15.11 1.37 -47.00
CA LYS A 431 14.61 2.02 -48.24
C LYS A 431 14.09 0.99 -49.25
N ASN A 432 14.79 -0.12 -49.37
CA ASN A 432 14.49 -1.15 -50.39
C ASN A 432 13.51 -2.21 -49.88
N GLY A 433 13.19 -2.26 -48.57
CA GLY A 433 12.41 -3.31 -47.95
C GLY A 433 13.10 -4.67 -47.98
N THR A 434 14.43 -4.70 -47.98
CA THR A 434 15.28 -5.89 -47.99
C THR A 434 15.86 -6.20 -46.62
N THR A 435 16.57 -7.32 -46.50
CA THR A 435 17.25 -7.68 -45.23
C THR A 435 18.63 -7.01 -45.13
N LEU A 436 19.12 -6.86 -43.89
CA LEU A 436 20.47 -6.40 -43.64
C LEU A 436 21.52 -7.26 -44.34
N LYS A 437 21.33 -8.57 -44.35
CA LYS A 437 22.26 -9.53 -44.99
C LYS A 437 22.35 -9.31 -46.49
N GLU A 438 21.18 -9.19 -47.16
CA GLU A 438 21.12 -8.91 -48.58
C GLU A 438 21.87 -7.63 -48.95
N GLU A 439 21.61 -6.54 -48.23
CA GLU A 439 22.26 -5.25 -48.57
C GLU A 439 23.75 -5.19 -48.17
N ALA A 440 24.13 -5.87 -47.09
CA ALA A 440 25.52 -5.96 -46.69
C ALA A 440 26.38 -6.67 -47.77
N ILE A 441 25.81 -7.71 -48.41
CA ILE A 441 26.43 -8.42 -49.53
C ILE A 441 26.39 -7.59 -50.83
N ASN A 442 25.22 -7.00 -51.18
CA ASN A 442 25.04 -6.21 -52.38
C ASN A 442 25.96 -4.98 -52.43
N LEU A 443 26.19 -4.35 -51.26
CA LEU A 443 27.12 -3.23 -51.13
C LEU A 443 28.59 -3.68 -51.12
N GLY A 444 28.87 -4.97 -51.10
CA GLY A 444 30.21 -5.53 -51.08
C GLY A 444 31.01 -5.28 -49.78
N TYR A 445 30.32 -5.08 -48.67
CA TYR A 445 30.97 -4.81 -47.38
C TYR A 445 31.29 -6.08 -46.60
N VAL A 446 30.54 -7.17 -46.80
CA VAL A 446 30.75 -8.49 -46.17
C VAL A 446 30.31 -9.62 -47.09
N THR A 447 30.85 -10.80 -46.88
CA THR A 447 30.35 -12.04 -47.50
C THR A 447 29.17 -12.59 -46.70
N ALA A 448 28.47 -13.58 -47.25
CA ALA A 448 27.37 -14.26 -46.54
C ALA A 448 27.88 -14.97 -45.27
N GLU A 449 29.04 -15.61 -45.36
CA GLU A 449 29.71 -16.31 -44.28
C GLU A 449 30.15 -15.35 -43.16
N GLU A 450 30.75 -14.22 -43.51
CA GLU A 450 31.15 -13.18 -42.57
C GLU A 450 29.94 -12.60 -41.86
N TYR A 451 28.83 -12.35 -42.58
CA TYR A 451 27.60 -11.86 -41.96
C TYR A 451 27.06 -12.83 -40.94
N ASP A 452 26.94 -14.13 -41.27
CA ASP A 452 26.44 -15.16 -40.39
C ASP A 452 27.37 -15.43 -39.19
N GLU A 453 28.66 -15.22 -39.35
CA GLU A 453 29.66 -15.32 -38.28
C GLU A 453 29.54 -14.13 -37.28
N TRP A 454 29.37 -12.90 -37.83
CA TRP A 454 29.47 -11.68 -37.01
C TRP A 454 28.15 -11.17 -36.46
N VAL A 455 27.02 -11.44 -37.12
CA VAL A 455 25.70 -10.99 -36.70
C VAL A 455 24.96 -12.12 -36.00
N LYS A 456 25.25 -12.28 -34.71
CA LYS A 456 24.60 -13.25 -33.84
C LYS A 456 23.90 -12.51 -32.70
N PRO A 457 22.58 -12.43 -32.69
CA PRO A 457 21.83 -11.72 -31.64
C PRO A 457 22.20 -12.18 -30.23
N GLU A 458 22.54 -13.46 -30.07
CA GLU A 458 22.92 -14.06 -28.78
C GLU A 458 24.24 -13.48 -28.23
N ASP A 459 25.11 -13.02 -29.09
CA ASP A 459 26.39 -12.37 -28.70
C ASP A 459 26.23 -10.86 -28.44
N MET A 460 25.04 -10.27 -28.77
CA MET A 460 24.75 -8.85 -28.62
C MET A 460 24.09 -8.47 -27.29
N VAL A 461 23.79 -9.45 -26.42
CA VAL A 461 23.06 -9.24 -25.14
C VAL A 461 23.98 -9.00 -23.94
N GLY A 462 25.25 -8.70 -24.18
CA GLY A 462 26.25 -8.44 -23.13
C GLY A 462 27.40 -7.60 -23.64
N GLY A 463 28.41 -7.38 -22.80
CA GLY A 463 29.67 -6.72 -23.23
C GLY A 463 30.51 -7.60 -24.16
N LEU A 464 31.52 -7.01 -24.81
CA LEU A 464 32.50 -7.76 -25.61
C LEU A 464 33.12 -8.86 -24.74
N LYS A 465 33.21 -10.06 -25.30
CA LYS A 465 33.86 -11.21 -24.66
C LYS A 465 35.39 -11.11 -24.82
#